data_ea0dabf75bb04d514f684dba071d023b
#
_entry.id   ea0dabf75bb04d514f684dba071d023b
#
_cell.length_a   1.000
_cell.length_b   1.000
_cell.length_c   1.000
_cell.angle_alpha   90.00
_cell.angle_beta   90.00
_cell.angle_gamma   90.00
#
_symmetry.space_group_name_H-M   'P 1'
#
loop_
_entity.id
_entity.type
_entity.pdbx_description
1 polymer ?
#
loop_
_entity_poly.entity_id
_entity_poly.type
_entity_poly.pdbx_seq_one_letter_code
_entity_poly.pdbx_strand_id
1 'polypeptide(L)'
;MKRILMLAFVACLAVSWFGQKTAKAAATGSAVDHAYLQKIWDGWASLDAAGQKQYYAQGPHVFFDIAPLKYASWDEYEAGVTKELGDYKAATFRVNDDLQIHKAGDAYWVTSTIASDMTRKSGKREMGQFRWTAVLEKDKKDGKWLIVHEHVSAPIE
;
A
#
# COMPACT_ATOMS: atom_id res chain seq x y z
N MET A 1 69.71 1.07 54.62
CA MET A 1 68.36 0.58 54.95
C MET A 1 67.38 1.61 54.45
N LYS A 2 66.87 1.47 53.17
CA LYS A 2 65.99 2.38 52.56
C LYS A 2 64.57 1.77 52.54
N ARG A 3 63.60 2.43 53.17
CA ARG A 3 62.21 2.01 53.18
C ARG A 3 61.51 2.63 51.93
N ILE A 4 61.02 1.78 51.07
CA ILE A 4 60.25 2.17 49.90
C ILE A 4 58.76 2.20 50.30
N LEU A 5 58.15 3.41 50.18
CA LEU A 5 56.75 3.67 50.44
C LEU A 5 56.00 3.40 49.15
N MET A 6 55.11 2.40 49.14
CA MET A 6 54.23 2.10 47.98
C MET A 6 52.93 2.88 48.13
N LEU A 7 52.72 3.86 47.25
CA LEU A 7 51.44 4.56 47.12
C LEU A 7 50.52 3.74 46.21
N ALA A 8 49.41 3.27 46.73
CA ALA A 8 48.35 2.65 45.97
C ALA A 8 47.42 3.73 45.40
N PHE A 9 47.38 3.85 44.08
CA PHE A 9 46.43 4.69 43.37
C PHE A 9 45.11 3.91 43.21
N VAL A 10 44.05 4.34 43.89
CA VAL A 10 42.71 3.84 43.68
C VAL A 10 42.08 4.68 42.54
N ALA A 11 41.95 4.11 41.38
CA ALA A 11 41.24 4.71 40.28
C ALA A 11 39.72 4.45 40.42
N CYS A 12 38.97 5.46 40.81
CA CYS A 12 37.51 5.43 40.77
C CYS A 12 37.03 5.52 39.29
N LEU A 13 36.59 4.38 38.73
CA LEU A 13 35.86 4.34 37.47
C LEU A 13 34.44 4.80 37.71
N ALA A 14 34.16 6.05 37.36
CA ALA A 14 32.79 6.55 37.27
C ALA A 14 32.13 5.97 35.98
N VAL A 15 31.28 4.95 36.16
CA VAL A 15 30.42 4.45 35.07
C VAL A 15 29.29 5.42 34.84
N SER A 16 29.45 6.26 33.82
CA SER A 16 28.37 7.13 33.34
C SER A 16 27.31 6.30 32.65
N TRP A 17 26.23 6.04 33.34
CA TRP A 17 25.02 5.41 32.74
C TRP A 17 24.33 6.44 31.82
N PHE A 18 24.68 6.46 30.55
CA PHE A 18 23.90 7.13 29.54
C PHE A 18 22.58 6.38 29.38
N GLY A 19 21.53 6.92 29.99
CA GLY A 19 20.16 6.49 29.73
C GLY A 19 19.83 6.72 28.25
N GLN A 20 19.85 5.65 27.45
CA GLN A 20 19.28 5.67 26.12
C GLN A 20 17.77 5.91 26.26
N LYS A 21 17.34 7.17 26.01
CA LYS A 21 15.94 7.45 25.72
C LYS A 21 15.61 6.69 24.44
N THR A 22 14.93 5.56 24.58
CA THR A 22 14.26 4.92 23.45
C THR A 22 13.26 5.93 22.90
N ALA A 23 13.60 6.56 21.78
CA ALA A 23 12.65 7.34 21.03
C ALA A 23 11.50 6.40 20.66
N LYS A 24 10.33 6.64 21.26
CA LYS A 24 9.08 5.99 20.86
C LYS A 24 8.91 6.30 19.37
N ALA A 25 9.10 5.30 18.53
CA ALA A 25 8.86 5.44 17.10
C ALA A 25 7.44 5.98 16.96
N ALA A 26 7.31 7.21 16.47
CA ALA A 26 6.03 7.74 16.04
C ALA A 26 5.49 6.73 15.03
N ALA A 27 4.23 6.33 15.18
CA ALA A 27 3.55 5.49 14.20
C ALA A 27 3.53 6.26 12.87
N THR A 28 4.57 6.07 12.07
CA THR A 28 4.62 6.52 10.69
C THR A 28 3.55 5.71 9.98
N GLY A 29 2.49 6.38 9.50
CA GLY A 29 1.57 5.77 8.55
C GLY A 29 2.41 5.05 7.51
N SER A 30 2.09 3.78 7.22
CA SER A 30 2.89 2.93 6.33
C SER A 30 3.26 3.71 5.07
N ALA A 31 4.54 3.67 4.70
CA ALA A 31 4.98 4.28 3.46
C ALA A 31 4.22 3.63 2.29
N VAL A 32 3.98 4.39 1.23
CA VAL A 32 3.51 3.80 -0.02
C VAL A 32 4.70 3.03 -0.61
N ASP A 33 4.66 1.71 -0.47
CA ASP A 33 5.66 0.78 -0.97
C ASP A 33 5.00 -0.40 -1.68
N HIS A 34 5.79 -1.32 -2.23
CA HIS A 34 5.28 -2.50 -2.92
C HIS A 34 4.33 -3.31 -2.04
N ALA A 35 4.66 -3.52 -0.76
CA ALA A 35 3.85 -4.33 0.14
C ALA A 35 2.49 -3.67 0.42
N TYR A 36 2.45 -2.35 0.57
CA TYR A 36 1.21 -1.59 0.72
C TYR A 36 0.32 -1.70 -0.54
N LEU A 37 0.92 -1.55 -1.73
CA LEU A 37 0.21 -1.63 -2.99
C LEU A 37 -0.27 -3.04 -3.30
N GLN A 38 0.54 -4.07 -3.02
CA GLN A 38 0.14 -5.47 -3.12
C GLN A 38 -1.05 -5.77 -2.20
N LYS A 39 -1.05 -5.24 -0.97
CA LYS A 39 -2.17 -5.43 -0.04
C LYS A 39 -3.50 -4.88 -0.56
N ILE A 40 -3.49 -3.79 -1.34
CA ILE A 40 -4.69 -3.27 -2.00
C ILE A 40 -5.19 -4.31 -3.01
N TRP A 41 -4.31 -4.86 -3.84
CA TRP A 41 -4.67 -5.88 -4.83
C TRP A 41 -5.05 -7.22 -4.21
N ASP A 42 -4.44 -7.62 -3.09
CA ASP A 42 -4.87 -8.79 -2.31
C ASP A 42 -6.31 -8.62 -1.77
N GLY A 43 -6.66 -7.40 -1.42
CA GLY A 43 -8.03 -7.07 -1.04
C GLY A 43 -9.02 -7.28 -2.19
N TRP A 44 -8.70 -6.86 -3.41
CA TRP A 44 -9.52 -7.12 -4.59
C TRP A 44 -9.67 -8.61 -4.90
N ALA A 45 -8.66 -9.44 -4.56
CA ALA A 45 -8.72 -10.88 -4.71
C ALA A 45 -9.81 -11.55 -3.84
N SER A 46 -10.29 -10.88 -2.81
CA SER A 46 -11.44 -11.34 -2.00
C SER A 46 -12.78 -11.28 -2.74
N LEU A 47 -12.85 -10.60 -3.89
CA LEU A 47 -14.06 -10.31 -4.67
C LEU A 47 -15.11 -9.48 -3.89
N ASP A 48 -14.69 -8.81 -2.81
CA ASP A 48 -15.49 -7.92 -1.98
C ASP A 48 -15.07 -6.46 -2.21
N ALA A 49 -15.77 -5.77 -3.10
CA ALA A 49 -15.50 -4.37 -3.39
C ALA A 49 -15.71 -3.46 -2.17
N ALA A 50 -16.69 -3.76 -1.31
CA ALA A 50 -16.96 -2.94 -0.12
C ALA A 50 -15.78 -2.93 0.85
N GLY A 51 -15.04 -4.03 0.97
CA GLY A 51 -13.81 -4.14 1.76
C GLY A 51 -12.70 -3.21 1.30
N GLN A 52 -12.73 -2.75 0.04
CA GLN A 52 -11.72 -1.86 -0.54
C GLN A 52 -11.93 -0.39 -0.17
N LYS A 53 -13.10 -0.01 0.33
CA LYS A 53 -13.42 1.37 0.76
C LYS A 53 -12.34 2.02 1.63
N GLN A 54 -11.66 1.23 2.43
CA GLN A 54 -10.60 1.69 3.32
C GLN A 54 -9.34 2.22 2.61
N TYR A 55 -9.17 1.91 1.32
CA TYR A 55 -8.02 2.32 0.51
C TYR A 55 -8.35 3.45 -0.47
N TYR A 56 -9.62 3.84 -0.59
CA TYR A 56 -10.07 4.81 -1.57
C TYR A 56 -10.65 6.06 -0.90
N ALA A 57 -10.33 7.22 -1.48
CA ALA A 57 -10.91 8.48 -1.05
C ALA A 57 -12.41 8.51 -1.35
N GLN A 58 -13.16 9.03 -0.41
CA GLN A 58 -14.60 9.20 -0.54
C GLN A 58 -14.95 10.55 -1.15
N GLY A 59 -16.06 10.65 -1.85
CA GLY A 59 -16.53 11.87 -2.49
C GLY A 59 -16.28 11.92 -4.01
N PRO A 60 -16.19 13.09 -4.62
CA PRO A 60 -16.17 13.26 -6.07
C PRO A 60 -14.77 13.02 -6.67
N HIS A 61 -14.30 11.79 -6.63
CA HIS A 61 -13.07 11.35 -7.26
C HIS A 61 -13.38 10.50 -8.49
N VAL A 62 -12.58 10.65 -9.55
CA VAL A 62 -12.77 9.91 -10.80
C VAL A 62 -11.89 8.68 -10.82
N PHE A 63 -12.50 7.53 -11.14
CA PHE A 63 -11.80 6.26 -11.34
C PHE A 63 -12.08 5.74 -12.73
N PHE A 64 -11.05 5.26 -13.41
CA PHE A 64 -11.15 4.58 -14.69
C PHE A 64 -10.86 3.10 -14.49
N ASP A 65 -11.72 2.28 -15.06
CA ASP A 65 -11.54 0.85 -15.11
C ASP A 65 -11.81 0.36 -16.54
N ILE A 66 -11.73 -0.94 -16.78
CA ILE A 66 -11.92 -1.58 -18.09
C ILE A 66 -13.28 -1.19 -18.68
N ALA A 67 -14.31 -1.11 -17.86
CA ALA A 67 -15.66 -0.62 -18.20
C ALA A 67 -16.37 -0.18 -16.90
N PRO A 68 -17.24 0.84 -16.97
CA PRO A 68 -17.59 1.74 -18.06
C PRO A 68 -16.51 2.80 -18.34
N LEU A 69 -16.81 3.82 -19.14
CA LEU A 69 -15.87 4.88 -19.48
C LEU A 69 -15.25 5.56 -18.25
N LYS A 70 -16.01 5.76 -17.19
CA LYS A 70 -15.54 6.31 -15.90
C LYS A 70 -16.54 6.05 -14.78
N TYR A 71 -16.05 6.15 -13.56
CA TYR A 71 -16.82 6.31 -12.33
C TYR A 71 -16.52 7.68 -11.74
N ALA A 72 -17.54 8.42 -11.28
CA ALA A 72 -17.40 9.78 -10.76
C ALA A 72 -17.25 9.84 -9.23
N SER A 73 -17.34 8.70 -8.55
CA SER A 73 -17.20 8.58 -7.11
C SER A 73 -16.81 7.15 -6.72
N TRP A 74 -16.39 6.98 -5.46
CA TRP A 74 -16.19 5.64 -4.91
C TRP A 74 -17.47 4.81 -4.94
N ASP A 75 -18.62 5.37 -4.58
CA ASP A 75 -19.88 4.62 -4.52
C ASP A 75 -20.28 4.05 -5.89
N GLU A 76 -20.06 4.82 -6.97
CA GLU A 76 -20.25 4.32 -8.33
C GLU A 76 -19.23 3.22 -8.68
N TYR A 77 -17.98 3.40 -8.28
CA TYR A 77 -16.91 2.43 -8.53
C TYR A 77 -17.19 1.11 -7.80
N GLU A 78 -17.49 1.17 -6.49
CA GLU A 78 -17.86 0.02 -5.69
C GLU A 78 -19.03 -0.77 -6.31
N ALA A 79 -20.10 -0.07 -6.71
CA ALA A 79 -21.26 -0.72 -7.31
C ALA A 79 -20.94 -1.39 -8.65
N GLY A 80 -20.16 -0.72 -9.50
CA GLY A 80 -19.74 -1.23 -10.80
C GLY A 80 -18.86 -2.46 -10.68
N VAL A 81 -17.80 -2.36 -9.88
CA VAL A 81 -16.86 -3.49 -9.69
C VAL A 81 -17.53 -4.65 -8.98
N THR A 82 -18.43 -4.41 -8.02
CA THR A 82 -19.23 -5.48 -7.40
C THR A 82 -19.98 -6.29 -8.45
N LYS A 83 -20.57 -5.60 -9.44
CA LYS A 83 -21.28 -6.28 -10.53
C LYS A 83 -20.33 -7.12 -11.39
N GLU A 84 -19.18 -6.56 -11.79
CA GLU A 84 -18.18 -7.25 -12.61
C GLU A 84 -17.60 -8.48 -11.88
N LEU A 85 -17.19 -8.31 -10.62
CA LEU A 85 -16.63 -9.39 -9.81
C LEU A 85 -17.68 -10.45 -9.45
N GLY A 86 -18.97 -10.10 -9.51
CA GLY A 86 -20.08 -11.00 -9.23
C GLY A 86 -20.11 -12.27 -10.10
N ASP A 87 -19.45 -12.25 -11.25
CA ASP A 87 -19.33 -13.41 -12.16
C ASP A 87 -18.18 -14.37 -11.78
N TYR A 88 -17.32 -13.95 -10.86
CA TYR A 88 -16.15 -14.74 -10.47
C TYR A 88 -16.34 -15.43 -9.12
N LYS A 89 -15.64 -16.53 -8.90
CA LYS A 89 -15.60 -17.29 -7.64
C LYS A 89 -14.23 -17.32 -6.99
N ALA A 90 -13.18 -16.95 -7.72
CA ALA A 90 -11.81 -16.83 -7.24
C ALA A 90 -11.04 -15.84 -8.10
N ALA A 91 -10.14 -15.10 -7.47
CA ALA A 91 -9.19 -14.23 -8.14
C ALA A 91 -7.88 -14.19 -7.36
N THR A 92 -6.78 -13.96 -8.07
CA THR A 92 -5.51 -13.52 -7.51
C THR A 92 -4.94 -12.42 -8.37
N PHE A 93 -4.33 -11.44 -7.72
CA PHE A 93 -3.68 -10.32 -8.39
C PHE A 93 -2.27 -10.14 -7.84
N ARG A 94 -1.32 -9.85 -8.70
CA ARG A 94 0.06 -9.59 -8.30
C ARG A 94 0.56 -8.32 -8.95
N VAL A 95 1.04 -7.40 -8.13
CA VAL A 95 1.79 -6.24 -8.60
C VAL A 95 3.13 -6.73 -9.11
N ASN A 96 3.42 -6.45 -10.39
CA ASN A 96 4.64 -6.94 -11.05
C ASN A 96 5.87 -6.10 -10.66
N ASP A 97 7.07 -6.60 -11.00
CA ASP A 97 8.35 -5.99 -10.66
C ASP A 97 8.65 -4.70 -11.46
N ASP A 98 7.79 -4.33 -12.42
CA ASP A 98 7.85 -3.07 -13.16
C ASP A 98 7.25 -1.88 -12.39
N LEU A 99 6.87 -2.08 -11.13
CA LEU A 99 6.33 -1.04 -10.25
C LEU A 99 7.27 0.16 -10.15
N GLN A 100 6.72 1.33 -10.43
CA GLN A 100 7.37 2.61 -10.18
C GLN A 100 6.55 3.42 -9.20
N ILE A 101 7.22 3.99 -8.19
CA ILE A 101 6.60 4.81 -7.14
C ILE A 101 7.29 6.17 -7.16
N HIS A 102 6.51 7.22 -7.38
CA HIS A 102 7.01 8.59 -7.44
C HIS A 102 6.33 9.46 -6.40
N LYS A 103 7.13 10.14 -5.58
CA LYS A 103 6.63 11.12 -4.63
C LYS A 103 6.56 12.48 -5.30
N ALA A 104 5.40 13.15 -5.20
CA ALA A 104 5.15 14.49 -5.74
C ALA A 104 4.51 15.35 -4.63
N GLY A 105 5.32 16.10 -3.88
CA GLY A 105 4.86 16.85 -2.71
C GLY A 105 4.24 15.94 -1.64
N ASP A 106 2.97 16.16 -1.33
CA ASP A 106 2.19 15.38 -0.35
C ASP A 106 1.40 14.22 -1.00
N ALA A 107 1.67 13.91 -2.25
CA ALA A 107 1.05 12.82 -2.99
C ALA A 107 2.09 11.81 -3.48
N TYR A 108 1.61 10.62 -3.82
CA TYR A 108 2.34 9.64 -4.63
C TYR A 108 1.55 9.38 -5.92
N TRP A 109 2.28 9.13 -7.01
CA TRP A 109 1.71 8.46 -8.17
C TRP A 109 2.52 7.21 -8.47
N VAL A 110 1.82 6.15 -8.88
CA VAL A 110 2.41 4.85 -9.12
C VAL A 110 1.96 4.30 -10.47
N THR A 111 2.83 3.54 -11.10
CA THR A 111 2.50 2.75 -12.30
C THR A 111 3.01 1.35 -12.12
N SER A 112 2.24 0.37 -12.57
CA SER A 112 2.66 -1.04 -12.64
C SER A 112 1.81 -1.80 -13.63
N THR A 113 2.29 -2.95 -14.06
CA THR A 113 1.39 -3.98 -14.59
C THR A 113 0.96 -4.91 -13.46
N ILE A 114 -0.28 -5.43 -13.57
CA ILE A 114 -0.89 -6.33 -12.58
C ILE A 114 -1.17 -7.66 -13.25
N ALA A 115 -0.51 -8.72 -12.82
CA ALA A 115 -0.87 -10.06 -13.28
C ALA A 115 -2.16 -10.51 -12.59
N SER A 116 -3.11 -11.01 -13.37
CA SER A 116 -4.40 -11.50 -12.89
C SER A 116 -4.60 -12.96 -13.25
N ASP A 117 -5.20 -13.71 -12.33
CA ASP A 117 -5.65 -15.08 -12.54
C ASP A 117 -7.02 -15.22 -11.87
N MET A 118 -8.06 -15.29 -12.68
CA MET A 118 -9.44 -15.24 -12.23
C MET A 118 -10.21 -16.47 -12.71
N THR A 119 -11.09 -16.99 -11.86
CA THR A 119 -11.95 -18.13 -12.20
C THR A 119 -13.42 -17.73 -12.12
N ARG A 120 -14.13 -17.80 -13.23
CA ARG A 120 -15.57 -17.54 -13.29
C ARG A 120 -16.36 -18.60 -12.53
N LYS A 121 -17.58 -18.27 -12.13
CA LYS A 121 -18.55 -19.22 -11.56
C LYS A 121 -18.84 -20.40 -12.50
N SER A 122 -18.76 -20.19 -13.82
CA SER A 122 -18.86 -21.24 -14.84
C SER A 122 -17.69 -22.24 -14.83
N GLY A 123 -16.60 -21.93 -14.11
CA GLY A 123 -15.37 -22.73 -14.09
C GLY A 123 -14.31 -22.27 -15.10
N LYS A 124 -14.62 -21.33 -16.00
CA LYS A 124 -13.63 -20.80 -16.95
C LYS A 124 -12.57 -20.01 -16.18
N ARG A 125 -11.30 -20.34 -16.42
CA ARG A 125 -10.14 -19.59 -15.91
C ARG A 125 -9.70 -18.55 -16.92
N GLU A 126 -9.41 -17.36 -16.46
CA GLU A 126 -8.97 -16.21 -17.26
C GLU A 126 -7.70 -15.64 -16.63
N MET A 127 -6.62 -15.67 -17.40
CA MET A 127 -5.34 -15.09 -16.99
C MET A 127 -5.03 -13.90 -17.88
N GLY A 128 -4.51 -12.84 -17.30
CA GLY A 128 -4.20 -11.63 -18.06
C GLY A 128 -3.29 -10.68 -17.31
N GLN A 129 -3.09 -9.52 -17.91
CA GLN A 129 -2.39 -8.42 -17.30
C GLN A 129 -3.16 -7.13 -17.51
N PHE A 130 -3.21 -6.31 -16.47
CA PHE A 130 -3.74 -4.95 -16.52
C PHE A 130 -2.61 -3.94 -16.48
N ARG A 131 -2.82 -2.77 -17.06
CA ARG A 131 -2.04 -1.57 -16.77
C ARG A 131 -2.70 -0.87 -15.60
N TRP A 132 -1.93 -0.45 -14.64
CA TRP A 132 -2.40 0.25 -13.47
C TRP A 132 -1.64 1.54 -13.24
N THR A 133 -2.38 2.62 -13.03
CA THR A 133 -1.87 3.89 -12.54
C THR A 133 -2.74 4.33 -11.38
N ALA A 134 -2.13 4.74 -10.28
CA ALA A 134 -2.87 5.30 -9.16
C ALA A 134 -2.20 6.56 -8.62
N VAL A 135 -3.01 7.50 -8.14
CA VAL A 135 -2.59 8.67 -7.37
C VAL A 135 -3.09 8.50 -5.95
N LEU A 136 -2.18 8.64 -4.99
CA LEU A 136 -2.47 8.49 -3.57
C LEU A 136 -2.18 9.80 -2.84
N GLU A 137 -3.12 10.20 -2.00
CA GLU A 137 -2.98 11.33 -1.09
C GLU A 137 -3.16 10.89 0.36
N LYS A 138 -2.59 11.65 1.28
CA LYS A 138 -2.69 11.36 2.69
C LYS A 138 -4.01 11.91 3.25
N ASP A 139 -4.84 11.04 3.82
CA ASP A 139 -6.05 11.49 4.54
C ASP A 139 -5.63 12.36 5.74
N LYS A 140 -6.23 13.55 5.82
CA LYS A 140 -5.96 14.53 6.88
C LYS A 140 -6.51 14.09 8.24
N LYS A 141 -7.48 13.15 8.29
CA LYS A 141 -8.13 12.70 9.53
C LYS A 141 -7.28 11.67 10.27
N ASP A 142 -6.80 10.65 9.56
CA ASP A 142 -6.14 9.51 10.18
C ASP A 142 -4.72 9.24 9.63
N GLY A 143 -4.31 10.03 8.63
CA GLY A 143 -2.98 9.96 8.04
C GLY A 143 -2.74 8.75 7.15
N LYS A 144 -3.78 8.01 6.77
CA LYS A 144 -3.68 6.92 5.80
C LYS A 144 -3.49 7.45 4.39
N TRP A 145 -2.83 6.65 3.57
CA TRP A 145 -2.75 6.90 2.14
C TRP A 145 -3.99 6.34 1.46
N LEU A 146 -4.70 7.18 0.70
CA LEU A 146 -5.90 6.80 -0.03
C LEU A 146 -5.71 7.05 -1.50
N ILE A 147 -6.20 6.15 -2.34
CA ILE A 147 -6.29 6.35 -3.79
C ILE A 147 -7.36 7.41 -4.06
N VAL A 148 -6.93 8.52 -4.66
CA VAL A 148 -7.79 9.63 -5.09
C VAL A 148 -8.10 9.57 -6.58
N HIS A 149 -7.31 8.84 -7.33
CA HIS A 149 -7.51 8.54 -8.74
C HIS A 149 -6.86 7.22 -9.09
N GLU A 150 -7.50 6.47 -9.96
CA GLU A 150 -6.98 5.21 -10.46
C GLU A 150 -7.37 5.02 -11.92
N HIS A 151 -6.48 4.37 -12.68
CA HIS A 151 -6.75 3.90 -14.02
C HIS A 151 -6.28 2.45 -14.17
N VAL A 152 -7.22 1.57 -14.41
CA VAL A 152 -6.99 0.17 -14.78
C VAL A 152 -7.41 -0.02 -16.23
N SER A 153 -6.58 -0.67 -17.04
CA SER A 153 -6.92 -1.00 -18.42
C SER A 153 -6.29 -2.31 -18.87
N ALA A 154 -6.98 -3.03 -19.74
CA ALA A 154 -6.43 -4.18 -20.42
C ALA A 154 -5.77 -3.77 -21.76
N PRO A 155 -4.69 -4.44 -22.22
CA PRO A 155 -4.21 -4.29 -23.57
C PRO A 155 -5.28 -4.81 -24.55
N ILE A 156 -5.43 -4.13 -25.67
CA ILE A 156 -6.23 -4.61 -26.81
C ILE A 156 -5.28 -5.46 -27.65
N GLU A 157 -5.61 -6.74 -27.86
CA GLU A 157 -4.91 -7.66 -28.75
C GLU A 157 -5.52 -7.64 -30.15
#